data_a998d9f50d9e892ef7a4950de2a9ac63
#
_entry.id   a998d9f50d9e892ef7a4950de2a9ac63
#
_cell.length_a   1.000
_cell.length_b   1.000
_cell.length_c   1.000
_cell.angle_alpha   90.00
_cell.angle_beta   90.00
_cell.angle_gamma   90.00
#
_symmetry.space_group_name_H-M   'P 1'
#
loop_
_entity.id
_entity.type
_entity.pdbx_description
1 polymer ?
#
loop_
_entity_poly.entity_id
_entity_poly.type
_entity_poly.pdbx_seq_one_letter_code
_entity_poly.pdbx_strand_id
1 'polypeptide(L)'
;MKALLLFPPQWTPNAPYLALPLLSAQLKKHGYETEIRDLNIEFFNRILTKENLTRRLGEAKELFRTLGDIVARDYPDAVRNFNSYSVKEQTMLMKYKRIADILGGEYIPEETIEKSEDAVRISKSKTDFYNPEILFDAKKVIQEALKIASLPFAPAVPGLLIW
;
A
#
# COMPACT_ATOMS: atom_id res chain seq x y z
N MET A 1 -0.56 22.72 -29.74
CA MET A 1 -0.64 22.97 -28.30
C MET A 1 -0.52 21.60 -27.60
N LYS A 2 0.29 21.48 -26.54
CA LYS A 2 0.52 20.22 -25.83
C LYS A 2 -0.24 20.23 -24.51
N ALA A 3 -0.97 19.16 -24.19
CA ALA A 3 -1.67 18.95 -22.94
C ALA A 3 -1.05 17.80 -22.14
N LEU A 4 -0.78 18.02 -20.86
CA LEU A 4 -0.31 17.00 -19.93
C LEU A 4 -1.47 16.55 -19.05
N LEU A 5 -1.78 15.27 -19.08
CA LEU A 5 -2.79 14.62 -18.25
C LEU A 5 -2.13 13.88 -17.11
N LEU A 6 -2.42 14.27 -15.87
CA LEU A 6 -1.87 13.68 -14.67
C LEU A 6 -2.96 12.94 -13.89
N PHE A 7 -2.67 11.71 -13.46
CA PHE A 7 -3.48 10.99 -12.49
C PHE A 7 -2.74 10.91 -11.16
N PRO A 8 -3.28 11.50 -10.08
CA PRO A 8 -2.62 11.50 -8.79
C PRO A 8 -2.69 10.12 -8.10
N PRO A 9 -1.78 9.80 -7.16
CA PRO A 9 -1.73 8.52 -6.45
C PRO A 9 -2.84 8.44 -5.38
N GLN A 10 -4.06 8.13 -5.78
CA GLN A 10 -5.22 8.07 -4.89
C GLN A 10 -5.87 6.69 -4.79
N TRP A 11 -5.57 5.77 -5.73
CA TRP A 11 -6.26 4.51 -5.87
C TRP A 11 -5.30 3.32 -5.76
N THR A 12 -5.82 2.19 -5.26
CA THR A 12 -5.08 0.94 -5.34
C THR A 12 -4.85 0.57 -6.82
N PRO A 13 -3.69 -0.01 -7.19
CA PRO A 13 -3.33 -0.27 -8.59
C PRO A 13 -4.07 -1.48 -9.19
N ASN A 14 -5.29 -1.75 -8.73
CA ASN A 14 -6.05 -2.97 -9.03
C ASN A 14 -6.81 -2.92 -10.36
N ALA A 15 -6.98 -1.73 -10.93
CA ALA A 15 -7.69 -1.55 -12.19
C ALA A 15 -7.15 -0.34 -12.97
N PRO A 16 -7.13 -0.40 -14.30
CA PRO A 16 -6.75 0.73 -15.13
C PRO A 16 -7.80 1.85 -15.01
N TYR A 17 -7.33 3.07 -14.83
CA TYR A 17 -8.19 4.25 -14.82
C TYR A 17 -8.47 4.71 -16.25
N LEU A 18 -9.68 4.42 -16.75
CA LEU A 18 -10.02 4.64 -18.15
C LEU A 18 -10.25 6.11 -18.55
N ALA A 19 -10.40 7.01 -17.59
CA ALA A 19 -10.67 8.41 -17.91
C ALA A 19 -9.51 9.10 -18.63
N LEU A 20 -8.26 8.81 -18.27
CA LEU A 20 -7.10 9.42 -18.94
C LEU A 20 -6.97 9.06 -20.42
N PRO A 21 -7.06 7.77 -20.81
CA PRO A 21 -7.08 7.39 -22.23
C PRO A 21 -8.24 8.02 -22.99
N LEU A 22 -9.44 8.09 -22.40
CA LEU A 22 -10.61 8.70 -23.03
C LEU A 22 -10.42 10.20 -23.24
N LEU A 23 -9.93 10.94 -22.22
CA LEU A 23 -9.62 12.37 -22.34
C LEU A 23 -8.52 12.61 -23.37
N SER A 24 -7.46 11.79 -23.38
CA SER A 24 -6.40 11.89 -24.36
C SER A 24 -6.91 11.69 -25.78
N ALA A 25 -7.78 10.69 -25.99
CA ALA A 25 -8.38 10.45 -27.28
C ALA A 25 -9.22 11.63 -27.77
N GLN A 26 -10.01 12.24 -26.88
CA GLN A 26 -10.79 13.43 -27.22
C GLN A 26 -9.92 14.64 -27.55
N LEU A 27 -8.90 14.91 -26.76
CA LEU A 27 -7.99 16.02 -27.00
C LEU A 27 -7.23 15.85 -28.33
N LYS A 28 -6.77 14.65 -28.63
CA LYS A 28 -6.12 14.32 -29.93
C LYS A 28 -7.07 14.55 -31.11
N LYS A 29 -8.34 14.18 -30.97
CA LYS A 29 -9.36 14.45 -31.99
C LYS A 29 -9.55 15.94 -32.29
N HIS A 30 -9.29 16.79 -31.29
CA HIS A 30 -9.33 18.24 -31.42
C HIS A 30 -7.97 18.90 -31.75
N GLY A 31 -6.99 18.11 -32.19
CA GLY A 31 -5.69 18.60 -32.65
C GLY A 31 -4.68 18.93 -31.54
N TYR A 32 -4.92 18.47 -30.31
CA TYR A 32 -3.97 18.64 -29.22
C TYR A 32 -3.01 17.44 -29.15
N GLU A 33 -1.74 17.71 -28.99
CA GLU A 33 -0.76 16.70 -28.57
C GLU A 33 -0.96 16.41 -27.09
N THR A 34 -1.05 15.12 -26.70
CA THR A 34 -1.29 14.75 -25.29
C THR A 34 -0.19 13.83 -24.76
N GLU A 35 0.24 14.12 -23.55
CA GLU A 35 1.09 13.25 -22.74
C GLU A 35 0.29 12.80 -21.51
N ILE A 36 0.33 11.50 -21.21
CA ILE A 36 -0.34 10.93 -20.02
C ILE A 36 0.74 10.48 -19.04
N ARG A 37 0.63 10.92 -17.78
CA ARG A 37 1.42 10.38 -16.68
C ARG A 37 0.52 9.88 -15.58
N ASP A 38 0.57 8.60 -15.33
CA ASP A 38 -0.12 7.96 -14.21
C ASP A 38 0.82 7.92 -13.01
N LEU A 39 0.73 8.96 -12.18
CA LEU A 39 1.53 9.08 -10.97
C LEU A 39 1.13 8.03 -9.92
N ASN A 40 -0.07 7.46 -10.02
CA ASN A 40 -0.51 6.37 -9.18
C ASN A 40 0.32 5.10 -9.45
N ILE A 41 0.47 4.73 -10.71
CA ILE A 41 1.32 3.61 -11.11
C ILE A 41 2.80 3.90 -10.75
N GLU A 42 3.29 5.10 -11.03
CA GLU A 42 4.66 5.49 -10.69
C GLU A 42 4.93 5.38 -9.18
N PHE A 43 3.98 5.83 -8.35
CA PHE A 43 4.07 5.73 -6.91
C PHE A 43 4.12 4.27 -6.43
N PHE A 44 3.19 3.42 -6.88
CA PHE A 44 3.17 2.02 -6.46
C PHE A 44 4.41 1.26 -6.95
N ASN A 45 4.94 1.57 -8.12
CA ASN A 45 6.20 1.00 -8.60
C ASN A 45 7.38 1.30 -7.67
N ARG A 46 7.37 2.44 -6.99
CA ARG A 46 8.43 2.83 -6.05
C ARG A 46 8.25 2.19 -4.67
N ILE A 47 7.02 2.12 -4.19
CA ILE A 47 6.77 1.62 -2.83
C ILE A 47 6.73 0.09 -2.74
N LEU A 48 6.41 -0.60 -3.84
CA LEU A 48 6.30 -2.06 -3.89
C LEU A 48 7.59 -2.75 -4.36
N THR A 49 8.73 -2.05 -4.35
CA THR A 49 10.03 -2.68 -4.62
C THR A 49 10.46 -3.53 -3.42
N LYS A 50 11.14 -4.64 -3.70
CA LYS A 50 11.71 -5.53 -2.69
C LYS A 50 12.58 -4.75 -1.69
N GLU A 51 13.44 -3.86 -2.17
CA GLU A 51 14.30 -3.03 -1.33
C GLU A 51 13.48 -2.17 -0.35
N ASN A 52 12.47 -1.43 -0.86
CA ASN A 52 11.66 -0.57 -0.03
C ASN A 52 10.84 -1.38 0.99
N LEU A 53 10.23 -2.49 0.59
CA LEU A 53 9.45 -3.34 1.47
C LEU A 53 10.30 -3.98 2.56
N THR A 54 11.51 -4.46 2.23
CA THR A 54 12.47 -5.02 3.21
C THR A 54 12.86 -3.97 4.24
N ARG A 55 13.17 -2.75 3.79
CA ARG A 55 13.48 -1.63 4.69
C ARG A 55 12.30 -1.31 5.60
N ARG A 56 11.07 -1.23 5.06
CA ARG A 56 9.85 -0.94 5.83
C ARG A 56 9.55 -2.03 6.86
N LEU A 57 9.72 -3.29 6.49
CA LEU A 57 9.55 -4.40 7.40
C LEU A 57 10.60 -4.35 8.54
N GLY A 58 11.84 -4.01 8.21
CA GLY A 58 12.90 -3.82 9.21
C GLY A 58 12.58 -2.69 10.21
N GLU A 59 12.15 -1.53 9.70
CA GLU A 59 11.70 -0.40 10.53
C GLU A 59 10.52 -0.80 11.44
N ALA A 60 9.57 -1.58 10.91
CA ALA A 60 8.43 -2.06 11.68
C ALA A 60 8.82 -3.06 12.77
N LYS A 61 9.73 -4.00 12.47
CA LYS A 61 10.25 -4.96 13.47
C LYS A 61 10.98 -4.26 14.60
N GLU A 62 11.80 -3.25 14.29
CA GLU A 62 12.50 -2.48 15.31
C GLU A 62 11.53 -1.66 16.17
N LEU A 63 10.54 -1.02 15.55
CA LEU A 63 9.50 -0.31 16.29
C LEU A 63 8.70 -1.26 17.19
N PHE A 64 8.36 -2.45 16.70
CA PHE A 64 7.65 -3.47 17.46
C PHE A 64 8.47 -3.91 18.68
N ARG A 65 9.77 -4.14 18.51
CA ARG A 65 10.68 -4.49 19.60
C ARG A 65 10.74 -3.39 20.65
N THR A 66 10.90 -2.14 20.21
CA THR A 66 11.01 -0.98 21.11
C THR A 66 9.71 -0.73 21.89
N LEU A 67 8.55 -0.89 21.22
CA LEU A 67 7.25 -0.70 21.85
C LEU A 67 6.80 -1.93 22.66
N GLY A 68 7.30 -3.11 22.32
CA GLY A 68 6.90 -4.37 22.95
C GLY A 68 7.10 -4.38 24.45
N ASP A 69 8.23 -3.85 24.92
CA ASP A 69 8.55 -3.76 26.36
C ASP A 69 7.62 -2.78 27.10
N ILE A 70 7.15 -1.75 26.41
CA ILE A 70 6.23 -0.74 26.97
C ILE A 70 4.80 -1.25 26.98
N VAL A 71 4.36 -1.82 25.84
CA VAL A 71 2.97 -2.24 25.62
C VAL A 71 2.67 -3.58 26.30
N ALA A 72 3.65 -4.49 26.42
CA ALA A 72 3.43 -5.79 27.06
C ALA A 72 3.08 -5.67 28.55
N ARG A 73 3.53 -4.61 29.23
CA ARG A 73 3.18 -4.36 30.64
C ARG A 73 1.73 -3.91 30.81
N ASP A 74 1.23 -3.10 29.88
CA ASP A 74 -0.02 -2.38 30.06
C ASP A 74 -1.08 -2.72 29.02
N TYR A 75 -0.79 -3.64 28.07
CA TYR A 75 -1.67 -3.92 26.92
C TYR A 75 -3.11 -4.33 27.29
N PRO A 76 -3.36 -5.22 28.27
CA PRO A 76 -4.72 -5.57 28.65
C PRO A 76 -5.52 -4.39 29.21
N ASP A 77 -4.86 -3.53 29.99
CA ASP A 77 -5.47 -2.34 30.57
C ASP A 77 -5.56 -1.20 29.56
N ALA A 78 -4.58 -1.08 28.68
CA ALA A 78 -4.58 -0.13 27.57
C ALA A 78 -5.74 -0.35 26.59
N VAL A 79 -6.10 -1.61 26.30
CA VAL A 79 -7.27 -1.91 25.45
C VAL A 79 -8.58 -1.58 26.18
N ARG A 80 -8.68 -1.89 27.47
CA ARG A 80 -9.88 -1.58 28.26
C ARG A 80 -10.10 -0.08 28.43
N ASN A 81 -9.03 0.67 28.59
CA ASN A 81 -9.05 2.11 28.87
C ASN A 81 -8.64 2.97 27.66
N PHE A 82 -8.75 2.43 26.43
CA PHE A 82 -8.28 3.08 25.20
C PHE A 82 -8.75 4.54 25.08
N ASN A 83 -10.00 4.81 25.42
CA ASN A 83 -10.59 6.15 25.34
C ASN A 83 -10.05 7.13 26.39
N SER A 84 -9.39 6.65 27.45
CA SER A 84 -8.78 7.50 28.49
C SER A 84 -7.36 7.93 28.17
N TYR A 85 -6.74 7.32 27.13
CA TYR A 85 -5.41 7.67 26.69
C TYR A 85 -5.40 8.92 25.80
N SER A 86 -4.29 9.65 25.84
CA SER A 86 -4.07 10.75 24.90
C SER A 86 -4.05 10.26 23.45
N VAL A 87 -4.36 11.12 22.49
CA VAL A 87 -4.32 10.80 21.06
C VAL A 87 -2.98 10.21 20.62
N LYS A 88 -1.88 10.67 21.22
CA LYS A 88 -0.53 10.14 20.94
C LYS A 88 -0.39 8.69 21.37
N GLU A 89 -0.85 8.35 22.58
CA GLU A 89 -0.80 6.99 23.12
C GLU A 89 -1.74 6.06 22.33
N GLN A 90 -2.95 6.50 22.03
CA GLN A 90 -3.87 5.76 21.16
C GLN A 90 -3.23 5.44 19.81
N THR A 91 -2.57 6.43 19.19
CA THR A 91 -1.88 6.24 17.92
C THR A 91 -0.76 5.21 18.03
N MET A 92 0.02 5.23 19.12
CA MET A 92 1.09 4.25 19.36
C MET A 92 0.53 2.84 19.54
N LEU A 93 -0.54 2.67 20.30
CA LEU A 93 -1.21 1.38 20.49
C LEU A 93 -1.78 0.83 19.18
N MET A 94 -2.39 1.67 18.35
CA MET A 94 -2.89 1.27 17.03
C MET A 94 -1.75 0.84 16.09
N LYS A 95 -0.62 1.56 16.11
CA LYS A 95 0.58 1.17 15.34
C LYS A 95 1.10 -0.19 15.78
N TYR A 96 1.26 -0.37 17.09
CA TYR A 96 1.71 -1.64 17.66
C TYR A 96 0.82 -2.80 17.23
N LYS A 97 -0.50 -2.64 17.43
CA LYS A 97 -1.47 -3.66 17.04
C LYS A 97 -1.34 -4.01 15.55
N ARG A 98 -1.27 -3.02 14.69
CA ARG A 98 -1.14 -3.23 13.24
C ARG A 98 0.14 -3.98 12.87
N ILE A 99 1.27 -3.64 13.50
CA ILE A 99 2.52 -4.35 13.29
C ILE A 99 2.39 -5.80 13.78
N ALA A 100 1.81 -6.01 14.97
CA ALA A 100 1.56 -7.32 15.52
C ALA A 100 0.71 -8.19 14.58
N ASP A 101 -0.38 -7.63 14.05
CA ASP A 101 -1.29 -8.31 13.12
C ASP A 101 -0.56 -8.73 11.82
N ILE A 102 0.40 -7.94 11.35
CA ILE A 102 1.17 -8.27 10.14
C ILE A 102 2.27 -9.28 10.44
N LEU A 103 2.99 -9.11 11.54
CA LEU A 103 4.09 -10.04 11.91
C LEU A 103 3.58 -11.39 12.41
N GLY A 104 2.39 -11.44 13.01
CA GLY A 104 1.74 -12.66 13.50
C GLY A 104 0.62 -13.20 12.60
N GLY A 105 0.45 -12.63 11.41
CA GLY A 105 -0.62 -12.98 10.49
C GLY A 105 -0.37 -14.29 9.73
N GLU A 106 -1.37 -14.67 8.93
CA GLU A 106 -1.35 -15.87 8.08
C GLU A 106 -0.30 -15.79 6.96
N TYR A 107 0.06 -14.58 6.56
CA TYR A 107 1.04 -14.34 5.48
C TYR A 107 2.43 -14.09 6.06
N ILE A 108 3.41 -14.79 5.51
CA ILE A 108 4.82 -14.56 5.84
C ILE A 108 5.29 -13.29 5.09
N PRO A 109 5.62 -12.19 5.79
CA PRO A 109 5.98 -10.94 5.14
C PRO A 109 7.16 -11.05 4.17
N GLU A 110 8.13 -11.89 4.48
CA GLU A 110 9.30 -12.14 3.64
C GLU A 110 8.91 -12.78 2.30
N GLU A 111 7.99 -13.74 2.29
CA GLU A 111 7.48 -14.34 1.05
C GLU A 111 6.70 -13.33 0.20
N THR A 112 5.93 -12.47 0.86
CA THR A 112 5.20 -11.39 0.19
C THR A 112 6.16 -10.43 -0.50
N ILE A 113 7.27 -10.08 0.17
CA ILE A 113 8.31 -9.22 -0.40
C ILE A 113 8.96 -9.88 -1.61
N GLU A 114 9.32 -11.17 -1.51
CA GLU A 114 9.93 -11.90 -2.64
C GLU A 114 9.03 -11.93 -3.88
N LYS A 115 7.72 -12.03 -3.71
CA LYS A 115 6.74 -12.12 -4.79
C LYS A 115 6.23 -10.76 -5.29
N SER A 116 6.53 -9.66 -4.60
CA SER A 116 5.90 -8.36 -4.84
C SER A 116 6.18 -7.78 -6.23
N GLU A 117 7.43 -7.83 -6.69
CA GLU A 117 7.82 -7.29 -8.00
C GLU A 117 7.22 -8.10 -9.15
N ASP A 118 7.17 -9.43 -9.01
CA ASP A 118 6.50 -10.30 -9.97
C ASP A 118 5.00 -10.05 -10.01
N ALA A 119 4.36 -9.87 -8.88
CA ALA A 119 2.94 -9.54 -8.80
C ALA A 119 2.62 -8.21 -9.50
N VAL A 120 3.47 -7.19 -9.32
CA VAL A 120 3.35 -5.91 -10.04
C VAL A 120 3.55 -6.10 -11.54
N ARG A 121 4.52 -6.92 -11.96
CA ARG A 121 4.77 -7.25 -13.38
C ARG A 121 3.56 -7.96 -14.00
N ILE A 122 2.99 -8.97 -13.32
CA ILE A 122 1.80 -9.69 -13.75
C ILE A 122 0.62 -8.74 -13.96
N SER A 123 0.38 -7.84 -13.02
CA SER A 123 -0.72 -6.86 -13.11
C SER A 123 -0.61 -5.90 -14.29
N LYS A 124 0.58 -5.75 -14.89
CA LYS A 124 0.84 -4.93 -16.08
C LYS A 124 0.93 -5.73 -17.37
N SER A 125 1.03 -7.04 -17.27
CA SER A 125 1.16 -7.94 -18.43
C SER A 125 -0.17 -8.01 -19.17
N LYS A 126 -0.16 -7.73 -20.47
CA LYS A 126 -1.35 -7.88 -21.32
C LYS A 126 -1.86 -9.33 -21.38
N THR A 127 -0.95 -10.29 -21.28
CA THR A 127 -1.28 -11.72 -21.36
C THR A 127 -1.85 -12.23 -20.04
N ASP A 128 -1.16 -11.91 -18.93
CA ASP A 128 -1.49 -12.44 -17.61
C ASP A 128 -2.72 -11.74 -17.02
N PHE A 129 -2.98 -10.48 -17.44
CA PHE A 129 -4.15 -9.71 -17.00
C PHE A 129 -5.49 -10.42 -17.34
N TYR A 130 -5.55 -11.17 -18.41
CA TYR A 130 -6.76 -11.92 -18.81
C TYR A 130 -6.84 -13.33 -18.21
N ASN A 131 -5.85 -13.73 -17.40
CA ASN A 131 -5.90 -14.96 -16.63
C ASN A 131 -6.40 -14.66 -15.20
N PRO A 132 -7.67 -15.02 -14.86
CA PRO A 132 -8.27 -14.62 -13.58
C PRO A 132 -7.53 -15.18 -12.36
N GLU A 133 -7.00 -16.40 -12.44
CA GLU A 133 -6.31 -17.04 -11.32
C GLU A 133 -4.98 -16.34 -11.02
N ILE A 134 -4.15 -16.16 -12.06
CA ILE A 134 -2.86 -15.49 -11.93
C ILE A 134 -3.04 -14.05 -11.45
N LEU A 135 -4.03 -13.34 -12.00
CA LEU A 135 -4.32 -11.97 -11.61
C LEU A 135 -4.83 -11.87 -10.17
N PHE A 136 -5.65 -12.83 -9.73
CA PHE A 136 -6.18 -12.86 -8.38
C PHE A 136 -5.05 -13.06 -7.35
N ASP A 137 -4.14 -14.00 -7.60
CA ASP A 137 -2.99 -14.24 -6.73
C ASP A 137 -2.04 -13.03 -6.70
N ALA A 138 -1.74 -12.43 -7.85
CA ALA A 138 -0.95 -11.22 -7.92
C ALA A 138 -1.59 -10.06 -7.13
N LYS A 139 -2.90 -9.87 -7.20
CA LYS A 139 -3.63 -8.86 -6.42
C LYS A 139 -3.53 -9.12 -4.92
N LYS A 140 -3.62 -10.37 -4.48
CA LYS A 140 -3.42 -10.74 -3.06
C LYS A 140 -2.03 -10.33 -2.58
N VAL A 141 -0.99 -10.70 -3.33
CA VAL A 141 0.39 -10.34 -3.00
C VAL A 141 0.55 -8.81 -2.93
N ILE A 142 0.00 -8.07 -3.89
CA ILE A 142 0.04 -6.60 -3.89
C ILE A 142 -0.65 -6.03 -2.64
N GLN A 143 -1.81 -6.55 -2.26
CA GLN A 143 -2.52 -6.10 -1.07
C GLN A 143 -1.72 -6.32 0.21
N GLU A 144 -1.09 -7.48 0.37
CA GLU A 144 -0.22 -7.76 1.51
C GLU A 144 1.05 -6.89 1.50
N ALA A 145 1.67 -6.69 0.34
CA ALA A 145 2.81 -5.79 0.18
C ALA A 145 2.47 -4.34 0.54
N LEU A 146 1.26 -3.88 0.21
CA LEU A 146 0.78 -2.55 0.60
C LEU A 146 0.60 -2.42 2.12
N LYS A 147 0.21 -3.48 2.82
CA LYS A 147 0.16 -3.47 4.29
C LYS A 147 1.56 -3.24 4.85
N ILE A 148 2.58 -3.94 4.34
CA ILE A 148 3.98 -3.76 4.75
C ILE A 148 4.46 -2.34 4.42
N ALA A 149 4.23 -1.87 3.20
CA ALA A 149 4.64 -0.53 2.77
C ALA A 149 4.04 0.58 3.65
N SER A 150 2.83 0.36 4.20
CA SER A 150 2.11 1.33 5.02
C SER A 150 2.44 1.27 6.52
N LEU A 151 3.21 0.28 6.99
CA LEU A 151 3.51 0.08 8.42
C LEU A 151 4.05 1.32 9.14
N PRO A 152 5.00 2.09 8.57
CA PRO A 152 5.53 3.28 9.24
C PRO A 152 4.53 4.44 9.29
N PHE A 153 3.54 4.44 8.40
CA PHE A 153 2.55 5.50 8.26
C PHE A 153 1.23 5.22 8.98
N ALA A 154 1.19 4.25 9.90
CA ALA A 154 -0.03 3.91 10.62
C ALA A 154 -0.68 5.15 11.25
N PRO A 155 -1.99 5.24 11.18
CA PRO A 155 -2.74 6.37 10.64
C PRO A 155 -2.58 7.62 11.49
N ALA A 156 -2.06 8.68 10.89
CA ALA A 156 -2.31 10.02 11.39
C ALA A 156 -3.72 10.53 10.96
N VAL A 157 -4.43 9.78 10.11
CA VAL A 157 -5.74 10.20 9.58
C VAL A 157 -6.73 9.04 9.68
N PRO A 158 -7.77 9.17 10.53
CA PRO A 158 -8.94 8.29 10.46
C PRO A 158 -9.57 8.49 9.07
N GLY A 159 -9.56 7.46 8.24
CA GLY A 159 -10.18 7.51 6.92
C GLY A 159 -9.29 7.11 5.75
N LEU A 160 -7.98 7.04 5.91
CA LEU A 160 -7.10 6.42 4.91
C LEU A 160 -6.96 4.91 5.20
N LEU A 161 -8.07 4.25 5.39
CA LEU A 161 -8.14 2.80 5.30
C LEU A 161 -8.12 2.46 3.81
N ILE A 162 -6.99 2.03 3.34
CA ILE A 162 -6.87 1.32 2.07
C ILE A 162 -7.66 0.02 2.27
N TRP A 163 -8.79 -0.07 1.58
CA TRP A 163 -9.64 -1.26 1.50
C TRP A 163 -8.95 -2.37 0.74
#